data_3f9f4b0125490969398f85e9354c7879
#
_entry.id   3f9f4b0125490969398f85e9354c7879
#
_cell.length_a   1.000
_cell.length_b   1.000
_cell.length_c   1.000
_cell.angle_alpha   90.00
_cell.angle_beta   90.00
_cell.angle_gamma   90.00
#
_symmetry.space_group_name_H-M   'P 1'
#
loop_
_entity.id
_entity.type
_entity.pdbx_description
1 polymer ?
#
loop_
_entity_poly.entity_id
_entity_poly.type
_entity_poly.pdbx_seq_one_letter_code
_entity_poly.pdbx_strand_id
1 'polypeptide(L)'
;MAIREETRQIVRERANYQCEYCHSPERLSANRFTVDHIIPKSLGGTDDINNLALACRRCNERRYNFVAGIDPNTQEILPLFNPRQQKWEEHFTWIENGVVIQGITGIGRATCLRLDLNDMRYPEDDSIRETRRFWIQIGLHPPVNDPCQL
;
A
#
# COMPACT_ATOMS: atom_id res chain seq x y z
N MET A 1 -20.30 4.68 12.52
CA MET A 1 -20.52 3.24 12.70
C MET A 1 -19.31 2.46 12.17
N ALA A 2 -18.97 1.40 12.88
CA ALA A 2 -17.90 0.53 12.45
C ALA A 2 -18.31 -0.28 11.22
N ILE A 3 -17.35 -0.60 10.37
CA ILE A 3 -17.56 -1.50 9.24
C ILE A 3 -17.86 -2.90 9.78
N ARG A 4 -18.86 -3.56 9.21
CA ARG A 4 -19.28 -4.88 9.66
C ARG A 4 -18.21 -5.94 9.37
N GLU A 5 -18.17 -6.99 10.19
CA GLU A 5 -17.15 -8.04 10.07
C GLU A 5 -17.22 -8.76 8.72
N GLU A 6 -18.42 -8.98 8.20
CA GLU A 6 -18.58 -9.60 6.88
C GLU A 6 -17.92 -8.76 5.79
N THR A 7 -18.08 -7.45 5.86
CA THR A 7 -17.44 -6.53 4.90
C THR A 7 -15.92 -6.57 5.04
N ARG A 8 -15.42 -6.59 6.27
CA ARG A 8 -13.97 -6.69 6.55
C ARG A 8 -13.40 -7.97 5.96
N GLN A 9 -14.10 -9.07 6.09
CA GLN A 9 -13.67 -10.36 5.56
C GLN A 9 -13.61 -10.33 4.02
N ILE A 10 -14.62 -9.75 3.37
CA ILE A 10 -14.63 -9.61 1.92
C ILE A 10 -13.42 -8.78 1.44
N VAL A 11 -13.13 -7.68 2.14
CA VAL A 11 -11.99 -6.83 1.80
C VAL A 11 -10.67 -7.59 1.94
N ARG A 12 -10.50 -8.37 3.02
CA ARG A 12 -9.29 -9.20 3.22
C ARG A 12 -9.11 -10.23 2.13
N GLU A 13 -10.17 -10.96 1.82
CA GLU A 13 -10.12 -12.00 0.79
C GLU A 13 -9.80 -11.43 -0.59
N ARG A 14 -10.45 -10.32 -0.94
CA ARG A 14 -10.20 -9.62 -2.21
C ARG A 14 -8.76 -9.18 -2.35
N ALA A 15 -8.16 -8.75 -1.26
CA ALA A 15 -6.77 -8.27 -1.21
C ALA A 15 -5.76 -9.42 -1.10
N ASN A 16 -6.19 -10.68 -1.07
CA ASN A 16 -5.32 -11.82 -0.78
C ASN A 16 -4.54 -11.66 0.52
N TYR A 17 -5.16 -11.02 1.53
CA TYR A 17 -4.53 -10.79 2.83
C TYR A 17 -3.23 -10.00 2.74
N GLN A 18 -3.16 -9.07 1.80
CA GLN A 18 -2.00 -8.19 1.58
C GLN A 18 -2.43 -6.73 1.68
N CYS A 19 -1.53 -5.87 2.15
CA CYS A 19 -1.73 -4.44 2.04
C CYS A 19 -1.84 -4.06 0.55
N GLU A 20 -2.89 -3.36 0.18
CA GLU A 20 -3.12 -3.03 -1.23
C GLU A 20 -2.21 -1.90 -1.72
N TYR A 21 -1.44 -1.28 -0.83
CA TYR A 21 -0.47 -0.24 -1.18
C TYR A 21 0.96 -0.78 -1.25
N CYS A 22 1.43 -1.47 -0.20
CA CYS A 22 2.83 -1.92 -0.14
C CYS A 22 3.02 -3.44 -0.32
N HIS A 23 1.94 -4.19 -0.47
CA HIS A 23 1.92 -5.64 -0.66
C HIS A 23 2.55 -6.44 0.49
N SER A 24 2.66 -5.85 1.68
CA SER A 24 3.06 -6.60 2.87
C SER A 24 1.98 -7.62 3.22
N PRO A 25 2.36 -8.87 3.56
CA PRO A 25 1.37 -9.89 3.90
C PRO A 25 0.85 -9.74 5.33
N GLU A 26 -0.46 -9.79 5.51
CA GLU A 26 -1.07 -9.70 6.84
C GLU A 26 -0.61 -10.83 7.76
N ARG A 27 -0.42 -12.03 7.20
CA ARG A 27 -0.01 -13.21 7.96
C ARG A 27 1.32 -13.06 8.68
N LEU A 28 2.22 -12.23 8.15
CA LEU A 28 3.54 -12.03 8.72
C LEU A 28 3.56 -10.84 9.68
N SER A 29 2.41 -10.20 9.90
CA SER A 29 2.27 -9.11 10.85
C SER A 29 1.68 -9.62 12.15
N ALA A 30 2.11 -9.06 13.27
CA ALA A 30 1.53 -9.37 14.57
C ALA A 30 0.10 -8.86 14.71
N ASN A 31 -0.27 -7.86 13.93
CA ASN A 31 -1.58 -7.21 14.00
C ASN A 31 -2.34 -7.39 12.69
N ARG A 32 -3.68 -7.50 12.80
CA ARG A 32 -4.52 -7.48 11.62
C ARG A 32 -4.45 -6.11 10.95
N PHE A 33 -4.55 -6.12 9.63
CA PHE A 33 -4.55 -4.90 8.85
C PHE A 33 -5.88 -4.14 8.98
N THR A 34 -5.86 -2.86 8.66
CA THR A 34 -7.01 -1.98 8.74
C THR A 34 -7.77 -1.98 7.41
N VAL A 35 -9.09 -1.92 7.51
CA VAL A 35 -9.93 -1.62 6.35
C VAL A 35 -10.04 -0.11 6.24
N ASP A 36 -9.38 0.45 5.24
CA ASP A 36 -9.22 1.88 5.04
C ASP A 36 -10.25 2.42 4.03
N HIS A 37 -10.74 3.62 4.27
CA HIS A 37 -11.59 4.34 3.32
C HIS A 37 -10.70 5.04 2.30
N ILE A 38 -10.81 4.66 1.04
CA ILE A 38 -10.01 5.27 -0.04
C ILE A 38 -10.32 6.77 -0.12
N ILE A 39 -11.61 7.12 -0.16
CA ILE A 39 -12.07 8.49 0.06
C ILE A 39 -12.49 8.57 1.52
N PRO A 40 -11.82 9.37 2.34
CA PRO A 40 -12.16 9.48 3.77
C PRO A 40 -13.59 9.94 4.00
N LYS A 41 -14.17 9.49 5.10
CA LYS A 41 -15.52 9.93 5.47
C LYS A 41 -15.61 11.46 5.60
N SER A 42 -14.55 12.10 6.08
CA SER A 42 -14.48 13.55 6.18
C SER A 42 -14.59 14.26 4.82
N LEU A 43 -14.31 13.54 3.72
CA LEU A 43 -14.43 14.06 2.36
C LEU A 43 -15.60 13.43 1.60
N GLY A 44 -16.57 12.86 2.32
CA GLY A 44 -17.78 12.30 1.72
C GLY A 44 -17.67 10.81 1.34
N GLY A 45 -16.61 10.14 1.75
CA GLY A 45 -16.45 8.71 1.47
C GLY A 45 -17.45 7.86 2.23
N THR A 46 -17.85 6.75 1.61
CA THR A 46 -18.85 5.84 2.16
C THR A 46 -18.21 4.53 2.62
N ASP A 47 -19.01 3.68 3.28
CA ASP A 47 -18.61 2.31 3.65
C ASP A 47 -18.84 1.31 2.51
N ASP A 48 -19.13 1.79 1.30
CA ASP A 48 -19.28 0.93 0.13
C ASP A 48 -18.00 0.15 -0.13
N ILE A 49 -18.14 -1.11 -0.47
CA ILE A 49 -16.99 -2.01 -0.70
C ILE A 49 -16.05 -1.47 -1.77
N ASN A 50 -16.56 -0.68 -2.70
CA ASN A 50 -15.74 -0.04 -3.74
C ASN A 50 -14.97 1.18 -3.24
N ASN A 51 -15.18 1.58 -1.99
CA ASN A 51 -14.42 2.65 -1.33
C ASN A 51 -13.51 2.12 -0.22
N LEU A 52 -13.32 0.80 -0.14
CA LEU A 52 -12.55 0.19 0.94
C LEU A 52 -11.33 -0.54 0.38
N ALA A 53 -10.23 -0.48 1.13
CA ALA A 53 -9.00 -1.19 0.81
C ALA A 53 -8.38 -1.75 2.08
N LEU A 54 -7.68 -2.89 1.95
CA LEU A 54 -6.90 -3.43 3.06
C LEU A 54 -5.56 -2.71 3.13
N ALA A 55 -5.23 -2.17 4.29
CA ALA A 55 -3.99 -1.42 4.48
C ALA A 55 -3.28 -1.87 5.75
N CYS A 56 -1.97 -2.05 5.66
CA CYS A 56 -1.15 -2.28 6.84
C CYS A 56 -1.11 -1.02 7.70
N ARG A 57 -0.72 -1.18 8.97
CA ARG A 57 -0.69 -0.07 9.91
C ARG A 57 0.16 1.10 9.39
N ARG A 58 1.33 0.80 8.83
CA ARG A 58 2.23 1.83 8.29
C ARG A 58 1.55 2.65 7.19
N CYS A 59 1.00 1.99 6.19
CA CYS A 59 0.35 2.67 5.08
C CYS A 59 -0.90 3.42 5.54
N ASN A 60 -1.69 2.82 6.42
CA ASN A 60 -2.89 3.47 6.94
C ASN A 60 -2.56 4.75 7.71
N GLU A 61 -1.58 4.70 8.60
CA GLU A 61 -1.17 5.87 9.39
C GLU A 61 -0.57 6.97 8.51
N ARG A 62 0.28 6.60 7.55
CA ARG A 62 0.96 7.56 6.67
C ARG A 62 0.04 8.17 5.64
N ARG A 63 -0.93 7.39 5.16
CA ARG A 63 -1.93 7.90 4.23
C ARG A 63 -2.88 8.85 4.95
N TYR A 64 -3.26 8.53 6.19
CA TYR A 64 -4.18 9.33 7.01
C TYR A 64 -5.44 9.69 6.18
N ASN A 65 -5.76 10.98 6.05
CA ASN A 65 -6.90 11.45 5.25
C ASN A 65 -6.46 12.08 3.91
N PHE A 66 -5.21 11.87 3.51
CA PHE A 66 -4.72 12.43 2.26
C PHE A 66 -5.23 11.63 1.06
N VAL A 67 -5.64 12.35 0.03
CA VAL A 67 -6.06 11.76 -1.25
C VAL A 67 -5.13 12.19 -2.39
N ALA A 68 -4.16 13.05 -2.09
CA ALA A 68 -3.21 13.57 -3.07
C ALA A 68 -1.82 13.69 -2.45
N GLY A 69 -0.81 13.73 -3.27
CA GLY A 69 0.57 13.90 -2.88
C GLY A 69 1.36 14.58 -3.99
N ILE A 70 2.62 14.88 -3.72
CA ILE A 70 3.50 15.57 -4.66
C ILE A 70 4.38 14.53 -5.37
N ASP A 71 4.40 14.58 -6.70
CA ASP A 71 5.38 13.82 -7.49
C ASP A 71 6.75 14.50 -7.32
N PRO A 72 7.74 13.83 -6.73
CA PRO A 72 9.04 14.45 -6.50
C PRO A 72 9.80 14.80 -7.78
N ASN A 73 9.45 14.18 -8.90
CA ASN A 73 10.13 14.45 -10.18
C ASN A 73 9.60 15.70 -10.87
N THR A 74 8.31 15.98 -10.77
CA THR A 74 7.67 17.09 -11.50
C THR A 74 7.17 18.21 -10.58
N GLN A 75 7.08 17.96 -9.27
CA GLN A 75 6.49 18.85 -8.26
C GLN A 75 4.98 19.05 -8.46
N GLU A 76 4.35 18.25 -9.31
CA GLU A 76 2.90 18.29 -9.49
C GLU A 76 2.18 17.62 -8.31
N ILE A 77 1.04 18.17 -7.96
CA ILE A 77 0.14 17.55 -6.98
C ILE A 77 -0.76 16.58 -7.76
N LEU A 78 -0.68 15.30 -7.41
CA LEU A 78 -1.39 14.23 -8.10
C LEU A 78 -2.22 13.42 -7.11
N PRO A 79 -3.31 12.77 -7.57
CA PRO A 79 -4.04 11.87 -6.72
C PRO A 79 -3.16 10.68 -6.31
N LEU A 80 -3.37 10.16 -5.11
CA LEU A 80 -2.69 8.95 -4.66
C LEU A 80 -3.28 7.74 -5.38
N PHE A 81 -2.50 6.66 -5.42
CA PHE A 81 -2.94 5.40 -6.01
C PHE A 81 -4.25 4.92 -5.39
N ASN A 82 -5.21 4.57 -6.25
CA ASN A 82 -6.52 4.06 -5.85
C ASN A 82 -6.64 2.59 -6.25
N PRO A 83 -6.55 1.65 -5.29
CA PRO A 83 -6.53 0.22 -5.61
C PRO A 83 -7.86 -0.31 -6.18
N ARG A 84 -8.95 0.48 -6.12
CA ARG A 84 -10.24 0.07 -6.74
C ARG A 84 -10.32 0.43 -8.20
N GLN A 85 -9.63 1.50 -8.62
CA GLN A 85 -9.74 2.05 -9.96
C GLN A 85 -8.51 1.81 -10.81
N GLN A 86 -7.38 1.48 -10.21
CA GLN A 86 -6.08 1.39 -10.88
C GLN A 86 -5.43 0.05 -10.57
N LYS A 87 -4.54 -0.37 -11.46
CA LYS A 87 -3.74 -1.58 -11.27
C LYS A 87 -2.38 -1.20 -10.72
N TRP A 88 -1.95 -1.93 -9.70
CA TRP A 88 -0.69 -1.67 -9.01
C TRP A 88 0.50 -1.69 -10.00
N GLU A 89 0.56 -2.68 -10.86
CA GLU A 89 1.64 -2.87 -11.82
C GLU A 89 1.74 -1.76 -12.87
N GLU A 90 0.72 -0.95 -13.04
CA GLU A 90 0.75 0.21 -13.93
C GLU A 90 1.45 1.41 -13.29
N HIS A 91 1.58 1.41 -11.96
CA HIS A 91 2.11 2.55 -11.21
C HIS A 91 3.36 2.23 -10.40
N PHE A 92 3.62 0.95 -10.14
CA PHE A 92 4.73 0.51 -9.30
C PHE A 92 5.42 -0.71 -9.89
N THR A 93 6.68 -0.89 -9.51
CA THR A 93 7.41 -2.13 -9.77
C THR A 93 8.37 -2.40 -8.62
N TRP A 94 8.74 -3.67 -8.45
CA TRP A 94 9.78 -4.04 -7.51
C TRP A 94 11.15 -3.84 -8.16
N ILE A 95 12.06 -3.24 -7.41
CA ILE A 95 13.48 -3.15 -7.79
C ILE A 95 14.34 -3.70 -6.66
N GLU A 96 15.64 -3.82 -6.88
CA GLU A 96 16.58 -4.40 -5.91
C GLU A 96 16.10 -5.78 -5.41
N ASN A 97 15.72 -6.63 -6.35
CA ASN A 97 15.26 -8.00 -6.09
C ASN A 97 14.04 -8.08 -5.15
N GLY A 98 13.17 -7.09 -5.18
CA GLY A 98 11.96 -7.07 -4.35
C GLY A 98 12.10 -6.33 -3.03
N VAL A 99 13.23 -5.66 -2.79
CA VAL A 99 13.46 -4.90 -1.55
C VAL A 99 12.78 -3.53 -1.60
N VAL A 100 12.72 -2.92 -2.77
CA VAL A 100 12.26 -1.54 -2.94
C VAL A 100 11.10 -1.50 -3.94
N ILE A 101 10.08 -0.72 -3.60
CA ILE A 101 8.98 -0.38 -4.51
C ILE A 101 9.36 0.90 -5.23
N GLN A 102 9.39 0.87 -6.56
CA GLN A 102 9.63 2.05 -7.38
C GLN A 102 8.32 2.52 -8.00
N GLY A 103 8.00 3.80 -7.85
CA GLY A 103 6.91 4.43 -8.60
C GLY A 103 7.36 4.67 -10.05
N ILE A 104 6.58 4.18 -11.01
CA ILE A 104 6.91 4.30 -12.45
C ILE A 104 6.02 5.30 -13.18
N THR A 105 5.08 5.91 -12.46
CA THR A 105 4.24 7.02 -12.95
C THR A 105 4.25 8.14 -11.93
N GLY A 106 3.73 9.31 -12.30
CA GLY A 106 3.57 10.42 -11.35
C GLY A 106 2.76 10.02 -10.14
N ILE A 107 1.64 9.29 -10.35
CA ILE A 107 0.80 8.79 -9.26
C ILE A 107 1.60 7.81 -8.39
N GLY A 108 2.34 6.89 -9.00
CA GLY A 108 3.17 5.94 -8.27
C GLY A 108 4.24 6.63 -7.43
N ARG A 109 4.94 7.60 -8.00
CA ARG A 109 5.98 8.35 -7.29
C ARG A 109 5.41 9.18 -6.15
N ALA A 110 4.29 9.87 -6.38
CA ALA A 110 3.62 10.64 -5.33
C ALA A 110 3.16 9.74 -4.18
N THR A 111 2.65 8.55 -4.49
CA THR A 111 2.21 7.58 -3.49
C THR A 111 3.40 7.01 -2.71
N CYS A 112 4.49 6.63 -3.40
CA CYS A 112 5.72 6.17 -2.73
C CYS A 112 6.25 7.21 -1.75
N LEU A 113 6.24 8.47 -2.13
CA LEU A 113 6.72 9.54 -1.27
C LEU A 113 5.79 9.77 -0.08
N ARG A 114 4.48 9.88 -0.34
CA ARG A 114 3.50 10.19 0.71
C ARG A 114 3.42 9.10 1.77
N LEU A 115 3.38 7.85 1.33
CA LEU A 115 3.27 6.69 2.23
C LEU A 115 4.64 6.20 2.72
N ASP A 116 5.71 6.76 2.18
CA ASP A 116 7.09 6.32 2.47
C ASP A 116 7.18 4.79 2.42
N LEU A 117 6.82 4.24 1.26
CA LEU A 117 6.66 2.80 1.08
C LEU A 117 7.93 2.00 1.35
N ASN A 118 9.08 2.63 1.33
CA ASN A 118 10.38 1.97 1.50
C ASN A 118 11.13 2.43 2.75
N ASP A 119 10.48 3.18 3.65
CA ASP A 119 11.14 3.74 4.84
C ASP A 119 12.42 4.51 4.50
N MET A 120 12.34 5.41 3.51
CA MET A 120 13.50 6.21 3.08
C MET A 120 13.54 7.61 3.69
N ARG A 121 12.48 8.01 4.39
CA ARG A 121 12.40 9.34 5.00
C ARG A 121 13.49 9.57 6.04
N TYR A 122 13.82 8.54 6.79
CA TYR A 122 14.88 8.56 7.80
C TYR A 122 15.94 7.55 7.38
N PRO A 123 17.14 7.98 6.98
CA PRO A 123 18.18 7.08 6.46
C PRO A 123 18.57 5.95 7.41
N GLU A 124 18.50 6.20 8.72
CA GLU A 124 18.83 5.21 9.75
C GLU A 124 17.70 4.20 10.00
N ASP A 125 16.52 4.43 9.45
CA ASP A 125 15.37 3.54 9.62
C ASP A 125 15.05 2.87 8.30
N ASP A 126 15.57 1.68 8.11
CA ASP A 126 15.32 0.88 6.92
C ASP A 126 14.46 -0.36 7.22
N SER A 127 13.63 -0.28 8.24
CA SER A 127 12.87 -1.41 8.81
C SER A 127 12.13 -2.23 7.77
N ILE A 128 11.40 -1.60 6.85
CA ILE A 128 10.65 -2.36 5.86
C ILE A 128 11.57 -3.03 4.83
N ARG A 129 12.65 -2.38 4.44
CA ARG A 129 13.62 -2.96 3.48
C ARG A 129 14.30 -4.16 4.09
N GLU A 130 14.72 -4.06 5.35
CA GLU A 130 15.31 -5.17 6.09
C GLU A 130 14.31 -6.33 6.24
N THR A 131 13.08 -6.02 6.59
CA THR A 131 12.00 -7.01 6.71
C THR A 131 11.75 -7.72 5.38
N ARG A 132 11.73 -6.98 4.27
CA ARG A 132 11.58 -7.57 2.93
C ARG A 132 12.74 -8.49 2.58
N ARG A 133 13.98 -8.13 2.93
CA ARG A 133 15.15 -9.00 2.72
C ARG A 133 14.98 -10.32 3.46
N PHE A 134 14.49 -10.26 4.69
CA PHE A 134 14.22 -11.46 5.49
C PHE A 134 13.13 -12.32 4.83
N TRP A 135 12.03 -11.71 4.40
CA TRP A 135 10.95 -12.44 3.71
C TRP A 135 11.45 -13.11 2.42
N ILE A 136 12.32 -12.43 1.69
CA ILE A 136 12.93 -13.00 0.48
C ILE A 136 13.76 -14.22 0.83
N GLN A 137 14.56 -14.16 1.89
CA GLN A 137 15.40 -15.29 2.33
C GLN A 137 14.56 -16.53 2.65
N ILE A 138 13.39 -16.35 3.22
CA ILE A 138 12.51 -17.47 3.58
C ILE A 138 11.50 -17.81 2.47
N GLY A 139 11.61 -17.20 1.29
CA GLY A 139 10.80 -17.53 0.13
C GLY A 139 9.37 -16.99 0.13
N LEU A 140 9.08 -15.94 0.91
CA LEU A 140 7.73 -15.40 1.06
C LEU A 140 7.52 -14.04 0.39
N HIS A 141 8.52 -13.50 -0.28
CA HIS A 141 8.43 -12.17 -0.90
C HIS A 141 9.31 -12.10 -2.15
N PRO A 142 8.90 -11.44 -3.22
CA PRO A 142 7.55 -10.90 -3.45
C PRO A 142 6.47 -12.00 -3.43
N PRO A 143 5.19 -11.64 -3.20
CA PRO A 143 4.11 -12.64 -3.21
C PRO A 143 4.04 -13.41 -4.53
N VAL A 144 3.65 -14.69 -4.47
CA VAL A 144 3.61 -15.57 -5.66
C VAL A 144 2.73 -14.99 -6.78
N ASN A 145 1.66 -14.31 -6.39
CA ASN A 145 0.71 -13.73 -7.34
C ASN A 145 0.94 -12.22 -7.58
N ASP A 146 2.09 -11.71 -7.18
CA ASP A 146 2.39 -10.31 -7.42
C ASP A 146 2.59 -10.10 -8.93
N PRO A 147 1.84 -9.18 -9.56
CA PRO A 147 1.91 -8.99 -11.01
C PRO A 147 3.25 -8.43 -11.48
N CYS A 148 4.04 -7.87 -10.58
CA CYS A 148 5.35 -7.29 -10.90
C CYS A 148 6.50 -8.19 -10.46
N GLN A 149 6.31 -9.49 -10.48
CA GLN A 149 7.40 -10.41 -10.18
C GLN A 149 8.55 -10.24 -11.18
N LEU A 150 9.72 -10.24 -10.63
CA LEU A 150 10.97 -10.14 -11.40
C LEU A 150 11.35 -11.47 -12.05
#